data_ec26433ab4d27fd9a6b99a46c993b05a
#
_entry.id   ec26433ab4d27fd9a6b99a46c993b05a
#
_cell.length_a   1.000
_cell.length_b   1.000
_cell.length_c   1.000
_cell.angle_alpha   90.00
_cell.angle_beta   90.00
_cell.angle_gamma   90.00
#
_symmetry.space_group_name_H-M   'P 1'
#
loop_
_entity.id
_entity.type
_entity.pdbx_description
1 polymer ?
#
loop_
_entity_poly.entity_id
_entity_poly.type
_entity_poly.pdbx_seq_one_letter_code
_entity_poly.pdbx_strand_id
1 'polypeptide(L)'
;MKLSIITINFNNLEGLKKTVKSVINQTWKEFEWIIIDGGSTDGSKEYIVKLNDELTHNGWNPITYWCSEPDKGIYNAMNKGIVDANGEYFLFLNSGDSFVDKDIVADFYTTKYCEDIVAGDIIVDGSELLARQNPDEADLDYDYMVKSSIMHPSSFIRKKLFEKFGYYDENLKIVSDWKFFLYVLIKENCSYAHWHRFVTDFATDGISENELSHPIIWSERKAVLDDFLNRYHRSIEKRDKRIYEIDLPLFTIIKRRLINKINKFFSEPLCNL
;
A
#
# COMPACT_ATOMS: atom_id res chain seq x y z
N MET A 1 -6.08 11.76 -16.85
CA MET A 1 -5.65 11.09 -15.61
C MET A 1 -4.15 10.85 -15.71
N LYS A 2 -3.34 11.17 -14.70
CA LYS A 2 -1.88 10.95 -14.71
C LYS A 2 -1.53 9.97 -13.60
N LEU A 3 -0.67 8.98 -13.88
CA LEU A 3 -0.17 8.01 -12.90
C LEU A 3 1.23 8.42 -12.44
N SER A 4 1.49 8.39 -11.13
CA SER A 4 2.83 8.40 -10.56
C SER A 4 3.18 7.00 -10.09
N ILE A 5 4.22 6.43 -10.66
CA ILE A 5 4.84 5.21 -10.13
C ILE A 5 5.90 5.64 -9.12
N ILE A 6 5.86 5.11 -7.92
CA ILE A 6 6.80 5.40 -6.84
C ILE A 6 7.57 4.12 -6.53
N THR A 7 8.89 4.15 -6.72
CA THR A 7 9.79 3.04 -6.42
C THR A 7 10.69 3.44 -5.27
N ILE A 8 10.67 2.66 -4.20
CA ILE A 8 11.65 2.80 -3.12
C ILE A 8 12.66 1.66 -3.20
N ASN A 9 13.91 1.97 -2.89
CA ASN A 9 15.03 1.04 -2.93
C ASN A 9 15.93 1.19 -1.72
N PHE A 10 16.42 0.09 -1.19
CA PHE A 10 17.51 0.10 -0.21
C PHE A 10 18.33 -1.19 -0.33
N ASN A 11 19.60 -1.07 -0.81
CA ASN A 11 20.52 -2.17 -0.98
C ASN A 11 19.93 -3.39 -1.73
N ASN A 12 19.17 -3.13 -2.80
CA ASN A 12 18.54 -4.16 -3.64
C ASN A 12 18.72 -3.83 -5.13
N LEU A 13 19.97 -3.77 -5.60
CA LEU A 13 20.31 -3.42 -6.99
C LEU A 13 19.65 -4.37 -8.00
N GLU A 14 19.67 -5.67 -7.75
CA GLU A 14 19.10 -6.64 -8.69
C GLU A 14 17.57 -6.55 -8.73
N GLY A 15 16.93 -6.37 -7.58
CA GLY A 15 15.49 -6.07 -7.52
C GLY A 15 15.15 -4.77 -8.24
N LEU A 16 15.93 -3.71 -8.03
CA LEU A 16 15.73 -2.44 -8.73
C LEU A 16 15.82 -2.62 -10.26
N LYS A 17 16.78 -3.39 -10.76
CA LYS A 17 16.88 -3.70 -12.21
C LYS A 17 15.66 -4.43 -12.75
N LYS A 18 15.10 -5.39 -11.98
CA LYS A 18 13.85 -6.09 -12.33
C LYS A 18 12.70 -5.09 -12.45
N THR A 19 12.51 -4.25 -11.44
CA THR A 19 11.47 -3.21 -11.42
C THR A 19 11.62 -2.25 -12.58
N VAL A 20 12.82 -1.70 -12.79
CA VAL A 20 13.16 -0.80 -13.90
C VAL A 20 12.75 -1.40 -15.24
N LYS A 21 13.15 -2.65 -15.50
CA LYS A 21 12.82 -3.34 -16.76
C LYS A 21 11.31 -3.40 -16.98
N SER A 22 10.52 -3.67 -15.95
CA SER A 22 9.06 -3.78 -16.07
C SER A 22 8.39 -2.43 -16.32
N VAL A 23 8.91 -1.35 -15.71
CA VAL A 23 8.38 0.02 -15.87
C VAL A 23 8.71 0.59 -17.25
N ILE A 24 9.95 0.50 -17.69
CA ILE A 24 10.35 1.04 -19.01
C ILE A 24 9.71 0.30 -20.18
N ASN A 25 9.32 -0.96 -19.99
CA ASN A 25 8.66 -1.78 -21.01
C ASN A 25 7.16 -1.54 -21.12
N GLN A 26 6.54 -0.72 -20.26
CA GLN A 26 5.11 -0.43 -20.38
C GLN A 26 4.80 0.22 -21.74
N THR A 27 3.71 -0.21 -22.38
CA THR A 27 3.29 0.30 -23.70
C THR A 27 2.76 1.73 -23.63
N TRP A 28 2.05 2.08 -22.56
CA TRP A 28 1.63 3.44 -22.29
C TRP A 28 2.78 4.22 -21.63
N LYS A 29 3.11 5.38 -22.22
CA LYS A 29 4.31 6.15 -21.84
C LYS A 29 4.01 7.44 -21.07
N GLU A 30 2.73 7.78 -20.88
CA GLU A 30 2.32 9.03 -20.20
C GLU A 30 2.13 8.80 -18.69
N PHE A 31 3.20 8.54 -17.99
CA PHE A 31 3.26 8.48 -16.53
C PHE A 31 4.51 9.19 -16.02
N GLU A 32 4.53 9.53 -14.74
CA GLU A 32 5.76 9.96 -14.09
C GLU A 32 6.29 8.87 -13.18
N TRP A 33 7.59 8.87 -12.98
CA TRP A 33 8.26 7.90 -12.13
C TRP A 33 9.14 8.61 -11.12
N ILE A 34 8.95 8.28 -9.84
CA ILE A 34 9.70 8.78 -8.71
C ILE A 34 10.52 7.61 -8.13
N ILE A 35 11.84 7.81 -7.97
CA ILE A 35 12.72 6.79 -7.41
C ILE A 35 13.36 7.33 -6.14
N ILE A 36 13.12 6.69 -5.01
CA ILE A 36 13.69 7.04 -3.72
C ILE A 36 14.62 5.91 -3.29
N ASP A 37 15.91 6.19 -3.26
CA ASP A 37 16.94 5.28 -2.78
C ASP A 37 17.39 5.71 -1.37
N GLY A 38 17.33 4.78 -0.42
CA GLY A 38 17.62 5.00 1.01
C GLY A 38 19.11 5.16 1.34
N GLY A 39 19.93 5.58 0.37
CA GLY A 39 21.38 5.71 0.55
C GLY A 39 22.08 4.37 0.41
N SER A 40 21.71 3.59 -0.58
CA SER A 40 22.32 2.27 -0.88
C SER A 40 23.81 2.34 -1.15
N THR A 41 24.50 1.25 -0.82
CA THR A 41 25.96 1.10 -1.01
C THR A 41 26.33 -0.06 -1.97
N ASP A 42 25.32 -0.66 -2.59
CA ASP A 42 25.43 -1.83 -3.47
C ASP A 42 25.57 -1.49 -4.98
N GLY A 43 25.68 -0.19 -5.32
CA GLY A 43 25.73 0.28 -6.70
C GLY A 43 24.39 0.76 -7.24
N SER A 44 23.32 0.73 -6.43
CA SER A 44 21.99 1.20 -6.82
C SER A 44 21.98 2.67 -7.25
N LYS A 45 22.67 3.54 -6.50
CA LYS A 45 22.78 4.97 -6.82
C LYS A 45 23.40 5.20 -8.20
N GLU A 46 24.53 4.57 -8.48
CA GLU A 46 25.25 4.68 -9.76
C GLU A 46 24.38 4.15 -10.91
N TYR A 47 23.63 3.08 -10.65
CA TYR A 47 22.67 2.55 -11.61
C TYR A 47 21.54 3.54 -11.92
N ILE A 48 20.95 4.20 -10.91
CA ILE A 48 19.90 5.21 -11.10
C ILE A 48 20.41 6.40 -11.92
N VAL A 49 21.62 6.91 -11.61
CA VAL A 49 22.25 8.00 -12.39
C VAL A 49 22.37 7.60 -13.85
N LYS A 50 22.96 6.44 -14.13
CA LYS A 50 23.15 5.94 -15.50
C LYS A 50 21.81 5.75 -16.23
N LEU A 51 20.82 5.16 -15.57
CA LEU A 51 19.45 4.98 -16.11
C LEU A 51 18.83 6.31 -16.51
N ASN A 52 18.87 7.31 -15.62
CA ASN A 52 18.31 8.64 -15.86
C ASN A 52 18.96 9.31 -17.09
N ASP A 53 20.27 9.22 -17.20
CA ASP A 53 21.02 9.75 -18.35
C ASP A 53 20.67 9.03 -19.66
N GLU A 54 20.59 7.69 -19.64
CA GLU A 54 20.24 6.88 -20.81
C GLU A 54 18.80 7.19 -21.29
N LEU A 55 17.82 7.27 -20.38
CA LEU A 55 16.45 7.57 -20.74
C LEU A 55 16.30 8.99 -21.33
N THR A 56 17.02 9.95 -20.73
CA THR A 56 17.04 11.33 -21.24
C THR A 56 17.65 11.39 -22.64
N HIS A 57 18.74 10.67 -22.88
CA HIS A 57 19.42 10.64 -24.18
C HIS A 57 18.54 9.99 -25.27
N ASN A 58 17.72 9.01 -24.88
CA ASN A 58 16.78 8.33 -25.76
C ASN A 58 15.50 9.15 -26.08
N GLY A 59 15.37 10.35 -25.52
CA GLY A 59 14.25 11.26 -25.80
C GLY A 59 12.94 10.91 -25.08
N TRP A 60 12.95 9.95 -24.16
CA TRP A 60 11.84 9.65 -23.27
C TRP A 60 12.36 9.30 -21.89
N ASN A 61 12.10 10.16 -20.93
CA ASN A 61 12.45 9.93 -19.52
C ASN A 61 11.24 10.17 -18.63
N PRO A 62 10.66 9.11 -18.05
CA PRO A 62 9.55 9.25 -17.12
C PRO A 62 10.01 9.62 -15.70
N ILE A 63 11.32 9.53 -15.39
CA ILE A 63 11.85 9.87 -14.07
C ILE A 63 11.77 11.38 -13.89
N THR A 64 10.79 11.84 -13.14
CA THR A 64 10.58 13.25 -12.84
C THR A 64 11.30 13.70 -11.58
N TYR A 65 11.59 12.75 -10.70
CA TYR A 65 12.37 12.97 -9.50
C TYR A 65 13.09 11.68 -9.08
N TRP A 66 14.29 11.81 -8.55
CA TRP A 66 14.97 10.76 -7.83
C TRP A 66 15.92 11.33 -6.79
N CYS A 67 16.14 10.60 -5.69
CA CYS A 67 17.18 10.91 -4.71
C CYS A 67 17.83 9.62 -4.19
N SER A 68 19.04 9.77 -3.65
CA SER A 68 19.76 8.70 -2.94
C SER A 68 20.36 9.31 -1.68
N GLU A 69 19.68 9.09 -0.56
CA GLU A 69 20.04 9.61 0.75
C GLU A 69 19.48 8.71 1.87
N PRO A 70 20.09 8.67 3.06
CA PRO A 70 19.59 7.83 4.15
C PRO A 70 18.14 8.11 4.52
N ASP A 71 17.37 7.04 4.73
CA ASP A 71 16.00 7.05 5.18
C ASP A 71 15.87 6.73 6.67
N LYS A 72 14.72 7.12 7.24
CA LYS A 72 14.30 6.71 8.59
C LYS A 72 13.42 5.43 8.58
N GLY A 73 13.41 4.72 7.47
CA GLY A 73 12.62 3.51 7.23
C GLY A 73 11.75 3.61 5.98
N ILE A 74 11.11 2.49 5.63
CA ILE A 74 10.35 2.30 4.38
C ILE A 74 9.28 3.39 4.15
N TYR A 75 8.51 3.74 5.19
CA TYR A 75 7.45 4.75 5.08
C TYR A 75 7.98 6.18 4.98
N ASN A 76 9.18 6.46 5.50
CA ASN A 76 9.85 7.74 5.25
C ASN A 76 10.23 7.86 3.77
N ALA A 77 10.76 6.80 3.16
CA ALA A 77 11.03 6.76 1.73
C ALA A 77 9.74 6.90 0.89
N MET A 78 8.68 6.17 1.23
CA MET A 78 7.38 6.30 0.55
C MET A 78 6.83 7.72 0.65
N ASN A 79 6.90 8.34 1.83
CA ASN A 79 6.41 9.70 2.06
C ASN A 79 7.21 10.74 1.24
N LYS A 80 8.53 10.59 1.10
CA LYS A 80 9.33 11.41 0.18
C LYS A 80 8.78 11.29 -1.25
N GLY A 81 8.53 10.06 -1.71
CA GLY A 81 7.96 9.82 -3.03
C GLY A 81 6.58 10.45 -3.22
N ILE A 82 5.70 10.41 -2.21
CA ILE A 82 4.38 11.05 -2.24
C ILE A 82 4.50 12.58 -2.41
N VAL A 83 5.45 13.21 -1.72
CA VAL A 83 5.64 14.67 -1.77
C VAL A 83 6.01 15.14 -3.18
N ASP A 84 6.84 14.38 -3.88
CA ASP A 84 7.33 14.74 -5.22
C ASP A 84 6.39 14.25 -6.36
N ALA A 85 5.40 13.41 -6.05
CA ALA A 85 4.46 12.86 -7.01
C ALA A 85 3.32 13.85 -7.36
N ASN A 86 3.03 14.00 -8.66
CA ASN A 86 2.02 14.93 -9.16
C ASN A 86 0.86 14.24 -9.91
N GLY A 87 0.88 12.92 -10.04
CA GLY A 87 -0.18 12.14 -10.66
C GLY A 87 -1.50 12.19 -9.91
N GLU A 88 -2.57 11.85 -10.57
CA GLU A 88 -3.90 11.71 -9.97
C GLU A 88 -3.98 10.43 -9.12
N TYR A 89 -3.28 9.38 -9.57
CA TYR A 89 -3.13 8.12 -8.85
C TYR A 89 -1.65 7.83 -8.60
N PHE A 90 -1.38 7.21 -7.47
CA PHE A 90 -0.06 6.70 -7.07
C PHE A 90 -0.08 5.18 -7.04
N LEU A 91 0.96 4.56 -7.58
CA LEU A 91 1.23 3.14 -7.47
C LEU A 91 2.63 2.96 -6.88
N PHE A 92 2.72 2.23 -5.76
CA PHE A 92 4.00 1.90 -5.14
C PHE A 92 4.51 0.57 -5.68
N LEU A 93 5.50 0.63 -6.55
CA LEU A 93 6.17 -0.53 -7.11
C LEU A 93 7.62 -0.55 -6.60
N ASN A 94 7.83 -1.22 -5.45
CA ASN A 94 9.12 -1.21 -4.76
C ASN A 94 10.17 -2.02 -5.53
N SER A 95 11.45 -1.82 -5.21
CA SER A 95 12.52 -2.60 -5.84
C SER A 95 12.37 -4.09 -5.51
N GLY A 96 12.36 -4.93 -6.56
CA GLY A 96 12.02 -6.35 -6.50
C GLY A 96 10.66 -6.67 -7.10
N ASP A 97 9.68 -5.81 -6.89
CA ASP A 97 8.36 -5.93 -7.51
C ASP A 97 8.41 -5.53 -8.99
N SER A 98 7.55 -6.12 -9.81
CA SER A 98 7.49 -5.78 -11.23
C SER A 98 6.07 -5.89 -11.77
N PHE A 99 5.74 -5.12 -12.79
CA PHE A 99 4.51 -5.36 -13.54
C PHE A 99 4.52 -6.75 -14.17
N VAL A 100 3.38 -7.45 -14.11
CA VAL A 100 3.25 -8.81 -14.69
C VAL A 100 3.34 -8.81 -16.21
N ASP A 101 2.92 -7.73 -16.86
CA ASP A 101 3.02 -7.54 -18.31
C ASP A 101 3.21 -6.06 -18.70
N LYS A 102 3.38 -5.83 -20.01
CA LYS A 102 3.68 -4.51 -20.57
C LYS A 102 2.46 -3.59 -20.76
N ASP A 103 1.25 -4.08 -20.57
CA ASP A 103 0.02 -3.36 -20.90
C ASP A 103 -0.76 -2.89 -19.65
N ILE A 104 -0.24 -3.15 -18.44
CA ILE A 104 -0.90 -2.79 -17.17
C ILE A 104 -1.27 -1.30 -17.11
N VAL A 105 -0.32 -0.41 -17.44
CA VAL A 105 -0.57 1.02 -17.38
C VAL A 105 -1.57 1.45 -18.47
N ALA A 106 -1.48 0.87 -19.67
CA ALA A 106 -2.42 1.14 -20.77
C ALA A 106 -3.85 0.74 -20.39
N ASP A 107 -4.02 -0.46 -19.81
CA ASP A 107 -5.32 -0.97 -19.42
C ASP A 107 -5.93 -0.18 -18.27
N PHE A 108 -5.12 0.24 -17.28
CA PHE A 108 -5.58 1.13 -16.23
C PHE A 108 -6.11 2.46 -16.77
N TYR A 109 -5.41 3.06 -17.75
CA TYR A 109 -5.84 4.28 -18.39
C TYR A 109 -7.13 4.12 -19.20
N THR A 110 -7.28 3.02 -19.92
CA THR A 110 -8.44 2.77 -20.79
C THR A 110 -9.71 2.48 -20.01
N THR A 111 -9.60 1.90 -18.82
CA THR A 111 -10.75 1.58 -17.94
C THR A 111 -11.37 2.82 -17.31
N LYS A 112 -10.62 3.92 -17.16
CA LYS A 112 -11.08 5.23 -16.65
C LYS A 112 -11.77 5.13 -15.28
N TYR A 113 -11.09 4.53 -14.34
CA TYR A 113 -11.56 4.46 -12.95
C TYR A 113 -11.82 5.84 -12.34
N CYS A 114 -12.84 5.91 -11.47
CA CYS A 114 -13.16 7.10 -10.70
C CYS A 114 -13.17 6.85 -9.18
N GLU A 115 -12.90 5.64 -8.75
CA GLU A 115 -12.79 5.25 -7.36
C GLU A 115 -11.53 5.82 -6.72
N ASP A 116 -11.56 5.93 -5.40
CA ASP A 116 -10.45 6.48 -4.62
C ASP A 116 -9.26 5.52 -4.51
N ILE A 117 -9.56 4.23 -4.48
CA ILE A 117 -8.58 3.15 -4.53
C ILE A 117 -9.06 2.11 -5.53
N VAL A 118 -8.17 1.73 -6.45
CA VAL A 118 -8.38 0.61 -7.38
C VAL A 118 -7.29 -0.41 -7.14
N ALA A 119 -7.64 -1.60 -6.68
CA ALA A 119 -6.67 -2.63 -6.34
C ALA A 119 -6.79 -3.83 -7.28
N GLY A 120 -5.71 -4.12 -7.97
CA GLY A 120 -5.57 -5.37 -8.74
C GLY A 120 -4.94 -6.47 -7.89
N ASP A 121 -4.80 -7.65 -8.48
CA ASP A 121 -4.23 -8.82 -7.83
C ASP A 121 -2.71 -8.90 -8.00
N ILE A 122 -2.07 -9.79 -7.26
CA ILE A 122 -0.64 -10.07 -7.39
C ILE A 122 -0.39 -11.55 -7.70
N ILE A 123 0.63 -11.82 -8.50
CA ILE A 123 1.32 -13.09 -8.49
C ILE A 123 2.52 -12.99 -7.54
N VAL A 124 3.05 -14.10 -7.09
CA VAL A 124 4.14 -14.13 -6.11
C VAL A 124 5.32 -14.88 -6.70
N ASP A 125 6.49 -14.25 -6.72
CA ASP A 125 7.75 -14.82 -7.26
C ASP A 125 7.60 -15.46 -8.64
N GLY A 126 6.84 -14.80 -9.54
CA GLY A 126 6.59 -15.26 -10.89
C GLY A 126 5.60 -16.43 -11.00
N SER A 127 4.92 -16.81 -9.92
CA SER A 127 4.02 -17.97 -9.87
C SER A 127 2.56 -17.57 -9.67
N GLU A 128 1.70 -17.89 -10.64
CA GLU A 128 0.24 -17.76 -10.48
C GLU A 128 -0.33 -18.75 -9.46
N LEU A 129 0.35 -19.85 -9.16
CA LEU A 129 -0.07 -20.80 -8.13
C LEU A 129 0.01 -20.22 -6.71
N LEU A 130 0.82 -19.16 -6.51
CA LEU A 130 0.97 -18.43 -5.27
C LEU A 130 0.26 -17.07 -5.32
N ALA A 131 -0.66 -16.88 -6.28
CA ALA A 131 -1.37 -15.62 -6.45
C ALA A 131 -2.19 -15.25 -5.22
N ARG A 132 -2.27 -13.95 -4.94
CA ARG A 132 -3.12 -13.39 -3.90
C ARG A 132 -4.08 -12.39 -4.54
N GLN A 133 -5.35 -12.50 -4.19
CA GLN A 133 -6.41 -11.64 -4.71
C GLN A 133 -6.87 -10.63 -3.66
N ASN A 134 -7.20 -9.45 -4.13
CA ASN A 134 -7.89 -8.46 -3.32
C ASN A 134 -9.38 -8.83 -3.19
N PRO A 135 -10.08 -8.37 -2.16
CA PRO A 135 -11.50 -8.63 -1.99
C PRO A 135 -12.33 -7.84 -3.01
N ASP A 136 -13.49 -8.36 -3.36
CA ASP A 136 -14.51 -7.56 -4.03
C ASP A 136 -15.06 -6.49 -3.07
N GLU A 137 -15.70 -5.45 -3.63
CA GLU A 137 -16.24 -4.34 -2.85
C GLU A 137 -17.21 -4.79 -1.75
N ALA A 138 -18.00 -5.84 -2.03
CA ALA A 138 -18.98 -6.39 -1.09
C ALA A 138 -18.34 -7.13 0.09
N ASP A 139 -17.12 -7.62 -0.07
CA ASP A 139 -16.40 -8.40 0.93
C ASP A 139 -15.39 -7.55 1.72
N LEU A 140 -15.17 -6.30 1.30
CA LEU A 140 -14.26 -5.38 1.94
C LEU A 140 -14.92 -4.69 3.14
N ASP A 141 -14.78 -5.29 4.30
CA ASP A 141 -15.29 -4.79 5.55
C ASP A 141 -14.22 -4.69 6.65
N TYR A 142 -14.63 -4.29 7.84
CA TYR A 142 -13.74 -4.21 9.00
C TYR A 142 -13.17 -5.60 9.36
N ASP A 143 -14.00 -6.65 9.32
CA ASP A 143 -13.57 -8.03 9.65
C ASP A 143 -12.52 -8.52 8.65
N TYR A 144 -12.63 -8.17 7.36
CA TYR A 144 -11.60 -8.42 6.35
C TYR A 144 -10.30 -7.71 6.70
N MET A 145 -10.35 -6.40 6.96
CA MET A 145 -9.15 -5.60 7.25
C MET A 145 -8.46 -6.01 8.57
N VAL A 146 -9.18 -6.54 9.53
CA VAL A 146 -8.56 -7.11 10.75
C VAL A 146 -7.73 -8.36 10.44
N LYS A 147 -8.19 -9.20 9.52
CA LYS A 147 -7.58 -10.49 9.19
C LYS A 147 -6.55 -10.41 8.07
N SER A 148 -6.71 -9.46 7.15
CA SER A 148 -5.95 -9.35 5.91
C SER A 148 -5.53 -7.90 5.63
N SER A 149 -5.14 -7.62 4.41
CA SER A 149 -4.80 -6.29 3.90
C SER A 149 -5.16 -6.21 2.43
N ILE A 150 -5.36 -4.99 1.93
CA ILE A 150 -5.30 -4.71 0.49
C ILE A 150 -3.84 -4.86 0.04
N MET A 151 -3.63 -5.46 -1.13
CA MET A 151 -2.30 -5.66 -1.71
C MET A 151 -1.73 -4.32 -2.19
N HIS A 152 -0.84 -3.74 -1.37
CA HIS A 152 -0.26 -2.42 -1.60
C HIS A 152 0.43 -2.28 -2.96
N PRO A 153 1.29 -3.24 -3.42
CA PRO A 153 2.03 -3.10 -4.68
C PRO A 153 1.16 -3.18 -5.95
N SER A 154 -0.12 -3.52 -5.82
CA SER A 154 -1.10 -3.55 -6.92
C SER A 154 -2.23 -2.52 -6.75
N SER A 155 -2.08 -1.60 -5.79
CA SER A 155 -3.11 -0.60 -5.46
C SER A 155 -2.81 0.76 -6.06
N PHE A 156 -3.71 1.25 -6.91
CA PHE A 156 -3.71 2.60 -7.45
C PHE A 156 -4.50 3.50 -6.49
N ILE A 157 -3.80 4.40 -5.81
CA ILE A 157 -4.33 5.21 -4.71
C ILE A 157 -4.43 6.66 -5.16
N ARG A 158 -5.61 7.29 -5.07
CA ARG A 158 -5.75 8.70 -5.44
C ARG A 158 -4.93 9.61 -4.54
N LYS A 159 -4.17 10.53 -5.16
CA LYS A 159 -3.38 11.57 -4.49
C LYS A 159 -4.19 12.32 -3.42
N LYS A 160 -5.46 12.66 -3.72
CA LYS A 160 -6.33 13.38 -2.79
C LYS A 160 -6.52 12.69 -1.44
N LEU A 161 -6.34 11.35 -1.35
CA LEU A 161 -6.42 10.64 -0.08
C LEU A 161 -5.26 11.02 0.85
N PHE A 162 -4.04 11.11 0.30
CA PHE A 162 -2.87 11.55 1.06
C PHE A 162 -2.97 13.04 1.45
N GLU A 163 -3.49 13.87 0.57
CA GLU A 163 -3.72 15.29 0.84
C GLU A 163 -4.75 15.51 1.96
N LYS A 164 -5.79 14.69 2.00
CA LYS A 164 -6.90 14.82 2.95
C LYS A 164 -6.65 14.13 4.28
N PHE A 165 -6.04 12.95 4.26
CA PHE A 165 -5.93 12.10 5.45
C PHE A 165 -4.51 12.00 6.00
N GLY A 166 -3.52 12.59 5.32
CA GLY A 166 -2.12 12.56 5.68
C GLY A 166 -1.37 11.37 5.06
N TYR A 167 -0.08 11.35 5.28
CA TYR A 167 0.85 10.38 4.73
C TYR A 167 0.93 9.12 5.59
N TYR A 168 1.79 8.18 5.20
CA TYR A 168 2.06 7.00 6.02
C TYR A 168 2.69 7.38 7.35
N ASP A 169 2.33 6.65 8.41
CA ASP A 169 2.86 6.86 9.76
C ASP A 169 4.28 6.27 9.85
N GLU A 170 5.28 7.14 9.93
CA GLU A 170 6.69 6.77 9.99
C GLU A 170 7.11 6.15 11.34
N ASN A 171 6.23 6.19 12.35
CA ASN A 171 6.47 5.50 13.62
C ASN A 171 6.20 3.99 13.53
N LEU A 172 5.49 3.54 12.49
CA LEU A 172 5.26 2.13 12.21
C LEU A 172 6.33 1.61 11.25
N LYS A 173 6.81 0.39 11.50
CA LYS A 173 7.87 -0.23 10.70
C LYS A 173 7.33 -0.98 9.47
N ILE A 174 6.15 -1.62 9.59
CA ILE A 174 5.69 -2.58 8.59
C ILE A 174 4.22 -2.40 8.20
N VAL A 175 3.35 -1.84 9.04
CA VAL A 175 1.89 -1.88 8.82
C VAL A 175 1.26 -0.50 8.56
N SER A 176 2.03 0.49 8.14
CA SER A 176 1.49 1.84 7.93
C SER A 176 0.59 1.96 6.70
N ASP A 177 0.88 1.21 5.64
CA ASP A 177 0.03 1.06 4.46
C ASP A 177 -1.32 0.40 4.82
N TRP A 178 -1.28 -0.71 5.57
CA TRP A 178 -2.48 -1.36 6.10
C TRP A 178 -3.28 -0.42 7.02
N LYS A 179 -2.62 0.34 7.88
CA LYS A 179 -3.27 1.37 8.70
C LYS A 179 -3.97 2.41 7.84
N PHE A 180 -3.31 2.88 6.79
CA PHE A 180 -3.87 3.86 5.86
C PHE A 180 -5.14 3.30 5.20
N PHE A 181 -5.09 2.09 4.64
CA PHE A 181 -6.24 1.44 4.05
C PHE A 181 -7.39 1.23 5.05
N LEU A 182 -7.09 0.77 6.27
CA LEU A 182 -8.10 0.62 7.33
C LEU A 182 -8.84 1.94 7.58
N TYR A 183 -8.10 3.06 7.68
CA TYR A 183 -8.70 4.36 7.95
C TYR A 183 -9.52 4.88 6.76
N VAL A 184 -8.95 4.90 5.57
CA VAL A 184 -9.62 5.53 4.42
C VAL A 184 -10.80 4.70 3.91
N LEU A 185 -10.72 3.37 3.94
CA LEU A 185 -11.78 2.48 3.44
C LEU A 185 -12.86 2.25 4.49
N ILE A 186 -12.48 1.92 5.72
CA ILE A 186 -13.44 1.48 6.74
C ILE A 186 -14.01 2.65 7.55
N LYS A 187 -13.17 3.62 7.93
CA LYS A 187 -13.62 4.75 8.74
C LYS A 187 -14.20 5.87 7.87
N GLU A 188 -13.51 6.22 6.80
CA GLU A 188 -13.87 7.37 5.96
C GLU A 188 -14.75 6.97 4.76
N ASN A 189 -14.96 5.66 4.56
CA ASN A 189 -15.80 5.08 3.50
C ASN A 189 -15.46 5.61 2.11
N CYS A 190 -14.14 5.72 1.82
CA CYS A 190 -13.67 6.09 0.50
C CYS A 190 -14.01 5.00 -0.51
N SER A 191 -14.23 5.37 -1.77
CA SER A 191 -14.63 4.43 -2.81
C SER A 191 -13.47 3.50 -3.19
N TYR A 192 -13.81 2.25 -3.42
CA TYR A 192 -12.90 1.17 -3.74
C TYR A 192 -13.43 0.41 -4.96
N ALA A 193 -12.54 -0.10 -5.80
CA ALA A 193 -12.84 -1.07 -6.84
C ALA A 193 -11.81 -2.18 -6.86
N HIS A 194 -12.26 -3.43 -6.95
CA HIS A 194 -11.40 -4.54 -7.27
C HIS A 194 -11.22 -4.64 -8.79
N TRP A 195 -9.97 -4.50 -9.23
CA TRP A 195 -9.62 -4.75 -10.63
C TRP A 195 -9.18 -6.20 -10.80
N HIS A 196 -10.08 -7.06 -11.24
CA HIS A 196 -9.85 -8.50 -11.47
C HIS A 196 -8.74 -8.75 -12.51
N ARG A 197 -7.53 -8.30 -12.21
CA ARG A 197 -6.34 -8.44 -13.03
C ARG A 197 -5.11 -8.55 -12.16
N PHE A 198 -4.23 -9.46 -12.52
CA PHE A 198 -2.88 -9.45 -11.98
C PHE A 198 -2.14 -8.22 -12.48
N VAL A 199 -1.66 -7.41 -11.55
CA VAL A 199 -0.95 -6.16 -11.81
C VAL A 199 0.53 -6.32 -11.55
N THR A 200 0.87 -6.92 -10.41
CA THR A 200 2.23 -6.98 -9.90
C THR A 200 2.68 -8.41 -9.65
N ASP A 201 3.90 -8.72 -10.09
CA ASP A 201 4.69 -9.84 -9.62
C ASP A 201 5.46 -9.38 -8.38
N PHE A 202 4.97 -9.81 -7.22
CA PHE A 202 5.45 -9.42 -5.89
C PHE A 202 6.63 -10.30 -5.47
N ALA A 203 7.70 -9.66 -5.01
CA ALA A 203 8.89 -10.35 -4.50
C ALA A 203 8.76 -10.63 -3.00
N THR A 204 9.03 -11.87 -2.58
CA THR A 204 8.90 -12.28 -1.17
C THR A 204 10.14 -12.02 -0.31
N ASP A 205 11.17 -11.41 -0.86
CA ASP A 205 12.38 -11.02 -0.13
C ASP A 205 12.23 -9.73 0.71
N GLY A 206 11.01 -9.13 0.69
CA GLY A 206 10.67 -7.91 1.41
C GLY A 206 10.49 -8.10 2.92
N ILE A 207 10.48 -6.96 3.65
CA ILE A 207 10.38 -6.93 5.11
C ILE A 207 9.07 -7.53 5.63
N SER A 208 7.96 -7.44 4.91
CA SER A 208 6.65 -7.93 5.32
C SER A 208 6.52 -9.45 5.26
N GLU A 209 7.27 -10.12 4.40
CA GLU A 209 7.26 -11.58 4.24
C GLU A 209 8.30 -12.29 5.14
N ASN A 210 9.18 -11.55 5.79
CA ASN A 210 10.17 -12.13 6.68
C ASN A 210 9.52 -12.63 7.97
N GLU A 211 9.71 -13.92 8.32
CA GLU A 211 9.17 -14.54 9.54
C GLU A 211 9.53 -13.77 10.83
N LEU A 212 10.73 -13.16 10.89
CA LEU A 212 11.16 -12.34 12.03
C LEU A 212 10.33 -11.05 12.18
N SER A 213 9.61 -10.65 11.14
CA SER A 213 8.75 -9.47 11.14
C SER A 213 7.36 -9.74 11.73
N HIS A 214 6.92 -11.01 11.81
CA HIS A 214 5.58 -11.36 12.29
C HIS A 214 5.25 -10.80 13.69
N PRO A 215 6.12 -10.87 14.70
CA PRO A 215 5.83 -10.28 16.02
C PRO A 215 5.66 -8.76 15.96
N ILE A 216 6.42 -8.07 15.07
CA ILE A 216 6.31 -6.62 14.89
C ILE A 216 4.97 -6.30 14.23
N ILE A 217 4.62 -7.00 13.15
CA ILE A 217 3.35 -6.84 12.44
C ILE A 217 2.17 -6.98 13.42
N TRP A 218 2.17 -8.04 14.24
CA TRP A 218 1.10 -8.28 15.21
C TRP A 218 1.02 -7.19 16.28
N SER A 219 2.16 -6.74 16.82
CA SER A 219 2.17 -5.70 17.84
C SER A 219 1.71 -4.34 17.28
N GLU A 220 2.15 -3.99 16.10
CA GLU A 220 1.75 -2.75 15.42
C GLU A 220 0.27 -2.77 15.03
N ARG A 221 -0.21 -3.87 14.41
CA ARG A 221 -1.65 -4.03 14.09
C ARG A 221 -2.51 -3.93 15.34
N LYS A 222 -2.12 -4.59 16.43
CA LYS A 222 -2.84 -4.49 17.69
C LYS A 222 -2.95 -3.06 18.20
N ALA A 223 -1.83 -2.33 18.24
CA ALA A 223 -1.80 -0.93 18.69
C ALA A 223 -2.68 -0.02 17.81
N VAL A 224 -2.64 -0.21 16.49
CA VAL A 224 -3.47 0.53 15.54
C VAL A 224 -4.95 0.21 15.74
N LEU A 225 -5.33 -1.06 15.91
CA LEU A 225 -6.73 -1.45 16.15
C LEU A 225 -7.25 -0.92 17.49
N ASP A 226 -6.45 -0.96 18.54
CA ASP A 226 -6.83 -0.39 19.84
C ASP A 226 -7.08 1.12 19.73
N ASP A 227 -6.23 1.88 19.01
CA ASP A 227 -6.42 3.30 18.75
C ASP A 227 -7.64 3.56 17.85
N PHE A 228 -7.81 2.78 16.77
CA PHE A 228 -8.93 2.87 15.85
C PHE A 228 -10.26 2.71 16.59
N LEU A 229 -10.41 1.68 17.39
CA LEU A 229 -11.61 1.42 18.18
C LEU A 229 -11.87 2.53 19.21
N ASN A 230 -10.82 3.01 19.89
CA ASN A 230 -10.96 4.10 20.87
C ASN A 230 -11.38 5.42 20.23
N ARG A 231 -10.88 5.74 19.02
CA ARG A 231 -11.29 6.94 18.28
C ARG A 231 -12.70 6.81 17.73
N TYR A 232 -13.05 5.63 17.23
CA TYR A 232 -14.40 5.34 16.74
C TYR A 232 -15.42 5.47 17.87
N HIS A 233 -15.13 4.96 19.05
CA HIS A 233 -15.92 5.14 20.26
C HIS A 233 -16.14 6.60 20.62
N ARG A 234 -15.06 7.38 20.69
CA ARG A 234 -15.17 8.82 21.02
C ARG A 234 -15.97 9.58 19.97
N SER A 235 -15.93 9.17 18.68
CA SER A 235 -16.72 9.81 17.63
C SER A 235 -18.22 9.49 17.75
N ILE A 236 -18.55 8.25 18.12
CA ILE A 236 -19.94 7.84 18.43
C ILE A 236 -20.43 8.58 19.67
N GLU A 237 -19.69 8.58 20.77
CA GLU A 237 -20.06 9.30 22.00
C GLU A 237 -20.27 10.80 21.75
N LYS A 238 -19.48 11.43 20.87
CA LYS A 238 -19.69 12.84 20.47
C LYS A 238 -20.93 13.05 19.62
N ARG A 239 -21.28 12.09 18.76
CA ARG A 239 -22.54 12.12 17.97
C ARG A 239 -23.75 11.84 18.86
N ASP A 240 -23.61 10.89 19.79
CA ASP A 240 -24.69 10.36 20.63
C ASP A 240 -25.02 11.19 21.87
N LYS A 241 -24.27 12.26 22.15
CA LYS A 241 -24.77 13.28 23.12
C LYS A 241 -26.16 13.85 22.76
N ARG A 242 -26.64 13.57 21.53
CA ARG A 242 -27.99 13.87 21.08
C ARG A 242 -28.97 12.66 21.08
N ILE A 243 -28.47 11.43 21.33
CA ILE A 243 -29.24 10.17 21.27
C ILE A 243 -29.21 9.47 22.65
N TYR A 244 -28.96 10.20 23.74
CA TYR A 244 -28.84 9.65 25.10
C TYR A 244 -30.16 9.09 25.68
N GLU A 245 -31.16 8.78 24.88
CA GLU A 245 -32.39 8.15 25.34
C GLU A 245 -32.66 6.74 24.79
N ILE A 246 -31.73 6.15 24.00
CA ILE A 246 -31.95 4.82 23.45
C ILE A 246 -30.82 3.85 23.85
N ASP A 247 -31.11 3.01 24.84
CA ASP A 247 -30.57 1.69 25.20
C ASP A 247 -29.05 1.48 25.27
N LEU A 248 -28.47 1.83 26.43
CA LEU A 248 -27.12 1.44 26.89
C LEU A 248 -26.79 -0.08 26.82
N PRO A 249 -27.72 -1.03 26.97
CA PRO A 249 -27.43 -2.47 26.98
C PRO A 249 -26.90 -3.00 25.64
N LEU A 250 -27.46 -2.56 24.53
CA LEU A 250 -27.08 -3.09 23.20
C LEU A 250 -25.65 -2.70 22.83
N PHE A 251 -25.27 -1.49 23.12
CA PHE A 251 -23.95 -0.94 22.80
C PHE A 251 -22.82 -1.63 23.62
N THR A 252 -23.09 -1.91 24.87
CA THR A 252 -22.17 -2.66 25.76
C THR A 252 -21.98 -4.09 25.29
N ILE A 253 -23.03 -4.72 24.75
CA ILE A 253 -22.99 -6.07 24.18
C ILE A 253 -22.17 -6.09 22.88
N ILE A 254 -22.35 -5.13 21.99
CA ILE A 254 -21.59 -5.00 20.74
C ILE A 254 -20.10 -4.78 21.03
N LYS A 255 -19.78 -3.86 21.97
CA LYS A 255 -18.39 -3.61 22.41
C LYS A 255 -17.74 -4.88 22.94
N ARG A 256 -18.44 -5.60 23.82
CA ARG A 256 -17.92 -6.85 24.43
C ARG A 256 -17.71 -7.94 23.38
N ARG A 257 -18.59 -8.04 22.38
CA ARG A 257 -18.46 -9.00 21.28
C ARG A 257 -17.29 -8.66 20.36
N LEU A 258 -17.10 -7.38 20.01
CA LEU A 258 -15.97 -6.93 19.19
C LEU A 258 -14.62 -7.15 19.90
N ILE A 259 -14.51 -6.70 21.15
CA ILE A 259 -13.28 -6.89 21.95
C ILE A 259 -12.98 -8.38 22.15
N ASN A 260 -14.00 -9.21 22.39
CA ASN A 260 -13.81 -10.65 22.54
C ASN A 260 -13.41 -11.33 21.23
N LYS A 261 -13.94 -10.87 20.06
CA LYS A 261 -13.52 -11.35 18.74
C LYS A 261 -12.05 -11.01 18.45
N ILE A 262 -11.64 -9.78 18.75
CA ILE A 262 -10.26 -9.31 18.59
C ILE A 262 -9.33 -10.12 19.54
N ASN A 263 -9.67 -10.23 20.81
CA ASN A 263 -8.85 -10.99 21.78
C ASN A 263 -8.78 -12.48 21.41
N LYS A 264 -9.86 -13.07 20.91
CA LYS A 264 -9.88 -14.46 20.43
C LYS A 264 -8.96 -14.64 19.22
N PHE A 265 -9.01 -13.71 18.26
CA PHE A 265 -8.15 -13.71 17.08
C PHE A 265 -6.66 -13.63 17.44
N PHE A 266 -6.30 -12.80 18.45
CA PHE A 266 -4.93 -12.65 18.93
C PHE A 266 -4.49 -13.75 19.93
N SER A 267 -5.39 -14.59 20.44
CA SER A 267 -5.10 -15.65 21.40
C SER A 267 -5.06 -17.06 20.79
N GLU A 268 -5.49 -17.25 19.57
CA GLU A 268 -5.40 -18.54 18.89
C GLU A 268 -3.97 -18.73 18.35
N PRO A 269 -3.26 -19.81 18.73
CA PRO A 269 -1.95 -20.12 18.19
C PRO A 269 -2.09 -20.42 16.67
N LEU A 270 -1.20 -19.85 15.86
CA LEU A 270 -1.07 -20.07 14.41
C LEU A 270 -0.64 -21.51 14.06
N CYS A 271 -1.40 -22.51 14.47
CA CYS A 271 -1.07 -23.91 14.18
C CYS A 271 -1.91 -24.55 13.08
N ASN A 272 -2.66 -23.80 12.28
CA ASN A 272 -3.39 -24.37 11.15
C ASN A 272 -3.72 -23.29 10.10
N LEU A 273 -2.69 -22.80 9.42
CA LEU A 273 -2.84 -22.17 8.08
C LEU A 273 -1.59 -22.48 7.27
#